data_cc420199713cd2f1e8831c8f8fc8e471
#
_entry.id   cc420199713cd2f1e8831c8f8fc8e471
#
_cell.length_a   1.000
_cell.length_b   1.000
_cell.length_c   1.000
_cell.angle_alpha   90.00
_cell.angle_beta   90.00
_cell.angle_gamma   90.00
#
_symmetry.space_group_name_H-M   'P 1'
#
loop_
_entity.id
_entity.type
_entity.pdbx_description
1 polymer ?
#
loop_
_entity_poly.entity_id
_entity_poly.type
_entity_poly.pdbx_seq_one_letter_code
_entity_poly.pdbx_strand_id
1 'polypeptide(L)'
;METGVGFINLDDSVKIALNIALAVARENANECYTPSHLLKALLHKDVGLRDFIISIGKDLGYLEEWADVYIEQCPKSTQLSEIKPSERIDAVFRAADDARIQFGLFDINPICVLLALAKPGVAFSSDQLRSFPILEKDIHSIYIGNGQPACPSATTEKSYAPTSASSSFLGKYCVDLTEDAANKLHPVINRDRENRMVMEILGSRSKSNVLIVGDAGVGKTALVYGLAWEIVSHKVPSFLEETRVFELDNASLIAGATYKGEIEDRLKNILKELRNIDNAILFIDEIHVLLDNRQGNTGAGNVLKSELSHGDLTVIGATTIDEYRKIIEPDHAFSRRFEVIQVSEPDIKSAIQMLHSVQKQYVDYHHVRIS
;
A
#
# COMPACT_ATOMS: atom_id res chain seq x y z
N MET A 1 -1.44 26.51 12.59
CA MET A 1 -2.06 27.40 11.57
C MET A 1 -3.55 27.12 11.60
N GLU A 2 -4.31 28.07 12.13
CA GLU A 2 -5.77 27.98 12.15
C GLU A 2 -6.28 28.33 10.75
N THR A 3 -6.57 27.30 9.96
CA THR A 3 -7.42 27.45 8.77
C THR A 3 -8.86 27.52 9.29
N GLY A 4 -9.63 28.53 8.87
CA GLY A 4 -11.00 28.79 9.33
C GLY A 4 -12.05 27.75 8.95
N VAL A 5 -11.66 26.52 8.70
CA VAL A 5 -12.51 25.35 8.43
C VAL A 5 -12.45 24.46 9.67
N GLY A 6 -13.55 24.39 10.42
CA GLY A 6 -13.64 23.58 11.64
C GLY A 6 -13.29 22.12 11.36
N PHE A 7 -12.60 21.51 12.30
CA PHE A 7 -12.23 20.09 12.47
C PHE A 7 -12.49 19.14 11.26
N ILE A 8 -11.85 19.41 10.11
CA ILE A 8 -11.85 18.50 8.98
C ILE A 8 -10.57 17.67 9.08
N ASN A 9 -10.71 16.36 9.21
CA ASN A 9 -9.57 15.46 9.19
C ASN A 9 -9.02 15.34 7.76
N LEU A 10 -7.76 15.73 7.58
CA LEU A 10 -7.04 15.66 6.31
C LEU A 10 -6.03 14.51 6.37
N ASP A 11 -5.99 13.69 5.34
CA ASP A 11 -4.92 12.72 5.13
C ASP A 11 -3.55 13.43 5.03
N ASP A 12 -2.49 12.75 5.44
CA ASP A 12 -1.13 13.29 5.41
C ASP A 12 -0.69 13.66 3.99
N SER A 13 -1.11 12.89 2.98
CA SER A 13 -0.87 13.21 1.56
C SER A 13 -1.50 14.56 1.16
N VAL A 14 -2.69 14.90 1.68
CA VAL A 14 -3.34 16.20 1.43
C VAL A 14 -2.61 17.33 2.16
N LYS A 15 -2.10 17.09 3.37
CA LYS A 15 -1.27 18.07 4.10
C LYS A 15 0.04 18.35 3.34
N ILE A 16 0.66 17.32 2.78
CA ILE A 16 1.84 17.46 1.91
C ILE A 16 1.49 18.29 0.67
N ALA A 17 0.36 17.98 0.01
CA ALA A 17 -0.10 18.75 -1.14
C ALA A 17 -0.34 20.23 -0.82
N LEU A 18 -0.89 20.56 0.35
CA LEU A 18 -1.05 21.95 0.79
C LEU A 18 0.29 22.68 0.95
N ASN A 19 1.28 22.01 1.53
CA ASN A 19 2.62 22.59 1.69
C ASN A 19 3.30 22.82 0.34
N ILE A 20 3.14 21.88 -0.60
CA ILE A 20 3.65 22.01 -1.97
C ILE A 20 2.92 23.14 -2.72
N ALA A 21 1.59 23.24 -2.59
CA ALA A 21 0.81 24.32 -3.21
C ALA A 21 1.28 25.70 -2.73
N LEU A 22 1.59 25.83 -1.44
CA LEU A 22 2.15 27.04 -0.87
C LEU A 22 3.56 27.35 -1.42
N ALA A 23 4.40 26.33 -1.59
CA ALA A 23 5.73 26.47 -2.17
C ALA A 23 5.66 26.92 -3.63
N VAL A 24 4.80 26.29 -4.43
CA VAL A 24 4.57 26.66 -5.85
C VAL A 24 4.06 28.10 -5.97
N ALA A 25 3.15 28.53 -5.09
CA ALA A 25 2.68 29.91 -5.10
C ALA A 25 3.79 30.92 -4.76
N ARG A 26 4.73 30.56 -3.88
CA ARG A 26 5.91 31.38 -3.54
C ARG A 26 6.89 31.49 -4.72
N GLU A 27 7.17 30.37 -5.36
CA GLU A 27 8.08 30.32 -6.53
C GLU A 27 7.56 31.16 -7.68
N ASN A 28 6.23 31.20 -7.89
CA ASN A 28 5.60 32.01 -8.93
C ASN A 28 5.29 33.46 -8.49
N ALA A 29 5.68 33.85 -7.29
CA ALA A 29 5.39 35.16 -6.69
C ALA A 29 3.90 35.52 -6.71
N ASN A 30 3.00 34.54 -6.50
CA ASN A 30 1.56 34.77 -6.45
C ASN A 30 1.13 35.32 -5.10
N GLU A 31 0.08 36.15 -5.07
CA GLU A 31 -0.47 36.76 -3.89
C GLU A 31 -1.16 35.76 -2.94
N CYS A 32 -1.77 34.73 -3.52
CA CYS A 32 -2.45 33.65 -2.79
C CYS A 32 -2.27 32.31 -3.51
N TYR A 33 -2.40 31.21 -2.79
CA TYR A 33 -2.48 29.91 -3.45
C TYR A 33 -3.95 29.58 -3.79
N THR A 34 -4.15 29.12 -5.02
CA THR A 34 -5.47 28.88 -5.64
C THR A 34 -5.70 27.39 -5.87
N PRO A 35 -6.90 26.96 -6.30
CA PRO A 35 -7.16 25.57 -6.70
C PRO A 35 -6.20 25.03 -7.77
N SER A 36 -5.66 25.88 -8.65
CA SER A 36 -4.67 25.46 -9.66
C SER A 36 -3.34 25.06 -9.03
N HIS A 37 -2.89 25.80 -8.01
CA HIS A 37 -1.70 25.42 -7.22
C HIS A 37 -1.92 24.11 -6.47
N LEU A 38 -3.12 23.91 -5.92
CA LEU A 38 -3.48 22.67 -5.24
C LEU A 38 -3.53 21.50 -6.22
N LEU A 39 -4.09 21.69 -7.43
CA LEU A 39 -4.07 20.68 -8.49
C LEU A 39 -2.63 20.29 -8.83
N LYS A 40 -1.75 21.25 -9.09
CA LYS A 40 -0.33 20.99 -9.40
C LYS A 40 0.36 20.24 -8.26
N ALA A 41 0.05 20.62 -7.03
CA ALA A 41 0.58 19.94 -5.85
C ALA A 41 0.09 18.49 -5.71
N LEU A 42 -1.16 18.22 -6.04
CA LEU A 42 -1.72 16.86 -6.07
C LEU A 42 -1.01 15.94 -7.09
N LEU A 43 -0.51 16.52 -8.19
CA LEU A 43 0.26 15.80 -9.21
C LEU A 43 1.72 15.56 -8.81
N HIS A 44 2.18 16.05 -7.66
CA HIS A 44 3.54 15.83 -7.20
C HIS A 44 3.75 14.37 -6.81
N LYS A 45 4.96 13.85 -7.05
CA LYS A 45 5.33 12.45 -6.80
C LYS A 45 5.10 12.00 -5.34
N ASP A 46 5.21 12.92 -4.40
CA ASP A 46 5.11 12.63 -2.96
C ASP A 46 3.65 12.56 -2.45
N VAL A 47 2.66 12.87 -3.30
CA VAL A 47 1.23 12.84 -2.93
C VAL A 47 0.54 11.54 -3.32
N GLY A 48 1.14 10.76 -4.24
CA GLY A 48 0.65 9.42 -4.63
C GLY A 48 -0.55 9.40 -5.58
N LEU A 49 -1.01 10.55 -6.12
CA LEU A 49 -2.16 10.60 -7.03
C LEU A 49 -1.81 10.27 -8.49
N ARG A 50 -0.51 10.25 -8.84
CA ARG A 50 -0.04 10.04 -10.23
C ARG A 50 -0.48 8.69 -10.80
N ASP A 51 -0.29 7.61 -10.03
CA ASP A 51 -0.64 6.25 -10.45
C ASP A 51 -2.15 6.10 -10.66
N PHE A 52 -2.95 6.74 -9.82
CA PHE A 52 -4.40 6.80 -10.01
C PHE A 52 -4.77 7.49 -11.33
N ILE A 53 -4.16 8.64 -11.65
CA ILE A 53 -4.42 9.37 -12.91
C ILE A 53 -4.03 8.54 -14.12
N ILE A 54 -2.90 7.84 -14.07
CA ILE A 54 -2.46 6.92 -15.12
C ILE A 54 -3.45 5.75 -15.27
N SER A 55 -3.94 5.20 -14.16
CA SER A 55 -4.90 4.08 -14.16
C SER A 55 -6.23 4.41 -14.82
N ILE A 56 -6.66 5.68 -14.75
CA ILE A 56 -7.86 6.18 -15.45
C ILE A 56 -7.59 6.58 -16.90
N GLY A 57 -6.38 6.30 -17.41
CA GLY A 57 -6.01 6.58 -18.81
C GLY A 57 -5.88 8.06 -19.15
N LYS A 58 -5.57 8.92 -18.16
CA LYS A 58 -5.41 10.36 -18.37
C LYS A 58 -3.95 10.75 -18.46
N ASP A 59 -3.67 11.75 -19.31
CA ASP A 59 -2.33 12.28 -19.52
C ASP A 59 -1.92 13.23 -18.38
N LEU A 60 -0.89 12.83 -17.66
CA LEU A 60 -0.38 13.58 -16.51
C LEU A 60 0.28 14.89 -16.95
N GLY A 61 1.03 14.87 -18.08
CA GLY A 61 1.69 16.07 -18.64
C GLY A 61 0.68 17.13 -19.02
N TYR A 62 -0.42 16.73 -19.65
CA TYR A 62 -1.51 17.65 -19.98
C TYR A 62 -2.14 18.30 -18.73
N LEU A 63 -2.30 17.54 -17.65
CA LEU A 63 -2.83 18.06 -16.39
C LEU A 63 -1.87 19.04 -15.71
N GLU A 64 -0.57 18.76 -15.76
CA GLU A 64 0.47 19.66 -15.25
C GLU A 64 0.48 20.97 -16.03
N GLU A 65 0.49 20.91 -17.37
CA GLU A 65 0.41 22.10 -18.25
C GLU A 65 -0.90 22.88 -18.02
N TRP A 66 -2.01 22.17 -17.89
CA TRP A 66 -3.31 22.81 -17.61
C TRP A 66 -3.26 23.60 -16.29
N ALA A 67 -2.69 23.03 -15.23
CA ALA A 67 -2.52 23.72 -13.96
C ALA A 67 -1.62 24.95 -14.09
N ASP A 68 -0.51 24.85 -14.83
CA ASP A 68 0.45 25.94 -15.04
C ASP A 68 -0.17 27.12 -15.77
N VAL A 69 -0.97 26.90 -16.82
CA VAL A 69 -1.69 27.96 -17.55
C VAL A 69 -2.55 28.79 -16.59
N TYR A 70 -3.24 28.14 -15.64
CA TYR A 70 -4.08 28.88 -14.68
C TYR A 70 -3.29 29.49 -13.52
N ILE A 71 -2.13 28.94 -13.16
CA ILE A 71 -1.21 29.55 -12.19
C ILE A 71 -0.61 30.83 -12.74
N GLU A 72 -0.23 30.85 -14.02
CA GLU A 72 0.32 32.06 -14.68
C GLU A 72 -0.68 33.23 -14.72
N GLN A 73 -1.98 32.93 -14.75
CA GLN A 73 -3.04 33.95 -14.73
C GLN A 73 -3.31 34.51 -13.32
N CYS A 74 -2.71 33.93 -12.27
CA CYS A 74 -2.93 34.40 -10.90
C CYS A 74 -2.21 35.75 -10.66
N PRO A 75 -2.79 36.66 -9.86
CA PRO A 75 -2.16 37.94 -9.50
C PRO A 75 -0.81 37.71 -8.83
N LYS A 76 0.19 38.50 -9.28
CA LYS A 76 1.55 38.48 -8.70
C LYS A 76 1.71 39.55 -7.65
N SER A 77 2.29 39.22 -6.51
CA SER A 77 2.60 40.15 -5.43
C SER A 77 4.07 40.55 -5.50
N THR A 78 4.32 41.85 -5.33
CA THR A 78 5.68 42.37 -5.20
C THR A 78 6.16 42.40 -3.74
N GLN A 79 5.30 42.12 -2.76
CA GLN A 79 5.64 42.03 -1.36
C GLN A 79 5.67 40.59 -0.89
N LEU A 80 6.73 40.18 -0.20
CA LEU A 80 6.88 38.90 0.52
C LEU A 80 5.99 38.87 1.76
N SER A 81 4.69 39.06 1.59
CA SER A 81 3.71 38.91 2.65
C SER A 81 3.33 37.39 2.79
N GLU A 82 2.75 37.06 3.91
CA GLU A 82 2.26 35.72 4.20
C GLU A 82 1.23 35.30 3.13
N ILE A 83 1.54 34.26 2.32
CA ILE A 83 0.65 33.77 1.26
C ILE A 83 -0.55 33.11 1.91
N LYS A 84 -1.75 33.61 1.61
CA LYS A 84 -3.00 33.10 2.15
C LYS A 84 -3.72 32.19 1.14
N PRO A 85 -4.60 31.29 1.60
CA PRO A 85 -5.49 30.56 0.70
C PRO A 85 -6.45 31.53 0.00
N SER A 86 -6.80 31.25 -1.26
CA SER A 86 -7.90 31.94 -1.93
C SER A 86 -9.25 31.49 -1.35
N GLU A 87 -10.28 32.32 -1.42
CA GLU A 87 -11.64 31.99 -0.93
C GLU A 87 -12.20 30.68 -1.51
N ARG A 88 -11.75 30.29 -2.71
CA ARG A 88 -12.19 29.06 -3.38
C ARG A 88 -11.61 27.78 -2.75
N ILE A 89 -10.51 27.89 -2.02
CA ILE A 89 -9.90 26.73 -1.33
C ILE A 89 -10.84 26.18 -0.26
N ASP A 90 -11.53 27.02 0.47
CA ASP A 90 -12.52 26.59 1.48
C ASP A 90 -13.71 25.87 0.82
N ALA A 91 -14.15 26.32 -0.37
CA ALA A 91 -15.19 25.64 -1.13
C ALA A 91 -14.73 24.25 -1.63
N VAL A 92 -13.47 24.13 -2.06
CA VAL A 92 -12.86 22.84 -2.46
C VAL A 92 -12.86 21.85 -1.30
N PHE A 93 -12.41 22.27 -0.10
CA PHE A 93 -12.38 21.37 1.05
C PHE A 93 -13.75 20.98 1.58
N ARG A 94 -14.76 21.86 1.50
CA ARG A 94 -16.14 21.47 1.81
C ARG A 94 -16.66 20.43 0.82
N ALA A 95 -16.45 20.62 -0.48
CA ALA A 95 -16.86 19.65 -1.50
C ALA A 95 -16.05 18.33 -1.40
N ALA A 96 -14.81 18.39 -0.96
CA ALA A 96 -13.99 17.21 -0.69
C ALA A 96 -14.47 16.45 0.56
N ASP A 97 -14.98 17.15 1.58
CA ASP A 97 -15.60 16.53 2.75
C ASP A 97 -16.92 15.84 2.39
N ASP A 98 -17.75 16.46 1.54
CA ASP A 98 -18.95 15.79 0.98
C ASP A 98 -18.56 14.51 0.23
N ALA A 99 -17.50 14.54 -0.57
CA ALA A 99 -16.99 13.37 -1.29
C ALA A 99 -16.46 12.31 -0.32
N ARG A 100 -15.75 12.69 0.74
CA ARG A 100 -15.29 11.80 1.81
C ARG A 100 -16.46 11.06 2.44
N ILE A 101 -17.53 11.76 2.78
CA ILE A 101 -18.75 11.17 3.38
C ILE A 101 -19.41 10.21 2.36
N GLN A 102 -19.50 10.62 1.10
CA GLN A 102 -20.09 9.80 0.02
C GLN A 102 -19.32 8.50 -0.21
N PHE A 103 -17.99 8.54 -0.08
CA PHE A 103 -17.12 7.37 -0.21
C PHE A 103 -16.96 6.58 1.10
N GLY A 104 -17.55 7.03 2.20
CA GLY A 104 -17.44 6.37 3.51
C GLY A 104 -16.03 6.42 4.11
N LEU A 105 -15.23 7.42 3.75
CA LEU A 105 -13.85 7.57 4.20
C LEU A 105 -13.78 8.34 5.54
N PHE A 106 -12.73 8.07 6.32
CA PHE A 106 -12.51 8.77 7.59
C PHE A 106 -11.86 10.14 7.38
N ASP A 107 -10.85 10.23 6.50
CA ASP A 107 -10.09 11.44 6.20
C ASP A 107 -10.30 11.86 4.74
N ILE A 108 -10.13 13.17 4.48
CA ILE A 108 -10.09 13.68 3.11
C ILE A 108 -8.77 13.25 2.48
N ASN A 109 -8.82 12.38 1.49
CA ASN A 109 -7.69 11.91 0.72
C ASN A 109 -7.52 12.72 -0.59
N PRO A 110 -6.39 12.57 -1.33
CA PRO A 110 -6.14 13.27 -2.59
C PRO A 110 -7.23 13.07 -3.66
N ILE A 111 -7.92 11.91 -3.66
CA ILE A 111 -9.00 11.61 -4.62
C ILE A 111 -10.26 12.44 -4.31
N CYS A 112 -10.60 12.61 -3.03
CA CYS A 112 -11.70 13.50 -2.63
C CYS A 112 -11.46 14.94 -3.07
N VAL A 113 -10.20 15.42 -2.93
CA VAL A 113 -9.81 16.76 -3.37
C VAL A 113 -9.85 16.87 -4.90
N LEU A 114 -9.38 15.86 -5.64
CA LEU A 114 -9.46 15.82 -7.09
C LEU A 114 -10.91 15.84 -7.58
N LEU A 115 -11.80 15.09 -6.94
CA LEU A 115 -13.24 15.09 -7.24
C LEU A 115 -13.84 16.49 -7.03
N ALA A 116 -13.51 17.14 -5.93
CA ALA A 116 -13.94 18.50 -5.64
C ALA A 116 -13.44 19.52 -6.69
N LEU A 117 -12.19 19.35 -7.17
CA LEU A 117 -11.61 20.17 -8.24
C LEU A 117 -12.30 19.94 -9.59
N ALA A 118 -12.74 18.71 -9.89
CA ALA A 118 -13.46 18.38 -11.12
C ALA A 118 -14.94 18.81 -11.12
N LYS A 119 -15.48 19.24 -9.95
CA LYS A 119 -16.90 19.62 -9.82
C LYS A 119 -17.12 21.06 -10.30
N PRO A 120 -18.05 21.26 -11.27
CA PRO A 120 -18.32 22.59 -11.81
C PRO A 120 -18.78 23.59 -10.75
N GLY A 121 -18.18 24.79 -10.77
CA GLY A 121 -18.56 25.88 -9.87
C GLY A 121 -17.97 25.84 -8.47
N VAL A 122 -17.18 24.80 -8.11
CA VAL A 122 -16.48 24.69 -6.83
C VAL A 122 -15.10 25.37 -6.94
N ALA A 123 -14.19 24.76 -7.68
CA ALA A 123 -12.84 25.26 -7.90
C ALA A 123 -12.73 26.11 -9.16
N PHE A 124 -13.32 25.62 -10.24
CA PHE A 124 -13.24 26.17 -11.59
C PHE A 124 -14.65 26.39 -12.16
N SER A 125 -14.76 27.36 -13.08
CA SER A 125 -16.00 27.60 -13.82
C SER A 125 -16.29 26.48 -14.80
N SER A 126 -17.55 26.33 -15.21
CA SER A 126 -17.94 25.34 -16.21
C SER A 126 -17.19 25.50 -17.53
N ASP A 127 -16.82 26.75 -17.91
CA ASP A 127 -16.05 27.00 -19.12
C ASP A 127 -14.59 26.54 -19.00
N GLN A 128 -13.97 26.73 -17.83
CA GLN A 128 -12.63 26.26 -17.54
C GLN A 128 -12.57 24.72 -17.53
N LEU A 129 -13.58 24.06 -17.00
CA LEU A 129 -13.68 22.60 -16.94
C LEU A 129 -13.97 21.93 -18.29
N ARG A 130 -14.34 22.68 -19.34
CA ARG A 130 -14.48 22.09 -20.70
C ARG A 130 -13.14 21.54 -21.23
N SER A 131 -12.02 22.14 -20.86
CA SER A 131 -10.68 21.67 -21.23
C SER A 131 -10.03 20.78 -20.16
N PHE A 132 -10.69 20.57 -19.03
CA PHE A 132 -10.17 19.72 -17.97
C PHE A 132 -10.36 18.24 -18.35
N PRO A 133 -9.30 17.43 -18.36
CA PRO A 133 -9.36 16.08 -18.92
C PRO A 133 -10.05 15.05 -18.00
N ILE A 134 -10.31 15.40 -16.73
CA ILE A 134 -10.91 14.49 -15.73
C ILE A 134 -12.35 14.93 -15.49
N LEU A 135 -13.28 14.02 -15.70
CA LEU A 135 -14.68 14.21 -15.38
C LEU A 135 -15.01 13.54 -14.03
N GLU A 136 -15.96 14.09 -13.30
CA GLU A 136 -16.50 13.52 -12.07
C GLU A 136 -16.88 12.02 -12.26
N LYS A 137 -17.42 11.67 -13.42
CA LYS A 137 -17.79 10.30 -13.80
C LYS A 137 -16.58 9.34 -13.84
N ASP A 138 -15.42 9.82 -14.28
CA ASP A 138 -14.22 9.01 -14.42
C ASP A 138 -13.73 8.55 -13.04
N ILE A 139 -13.86 9.41 -12.03
CA ILE A 139 -13.50 9.12 -10.64
C ILE A 139 -14.52 8.20 -9.98
N HIS A 140 -15.82 8.51 -10.14
CA HIS A 140 -16.91 7.71 -9.58
C HIS A 140 -16.95 6.28 -10.14
N SER A 141 -16.72 6.07 -11.43
CA SER A 141 -16.79 4.75 -12.07
C SER A 141 -15.76 3.76 -11.52
N ILE A 142 -14.63 4.25 -11.05
CA ILE A 142 -13.56 3.41 -10.51
C ILE A 142 -13.73 3.18 -9.01
N TYR A 143 -14.17 4.19 -8.27
CA TYR A 143 -14.36 4.07 -6.84
C TYR A 143 -15.60 3.23 -6.46
N ILE A 144 -16.67 3.29 -7.27
CA ILE A 144 -17.89 2.49 -7.08
C ILE A 144 -17.78 1.12 -7.79
N GLY A 145 -16.97 1.03 -8.87
CA GLY A 145 -16.73 -0.22 -9.61
C GLY A 145 -15.86 -1.24 -8.86
N ASN A 146 -15.14 -0.82 -7.85
CA ASN A 146 -14.29 -1.67 -7.00
C ASN A 146 -14.98 -2.13 -5.70
N GLY A 147 -16.31 -2.20 -5.71
CA GLY A 147 -17.09 -2.95 -4.74
C GLY A 147 -16.97 -2.48 -3.29
N GLN A 148 -17.68 -1.39 -2.94
CA GLN A 148 -18.14 -1.23 -1.56
C GLN A 148 -19.62 -1.64 -1.46
N PRO A 149 -20.01 -2.39 -0.40
CA PRO A 149 -21.38 -2.82 -0.24
C PRO A 149 -22.28 -1.63 0.09
N ALA A 150 -23.41 -1.56 -0.62
CA ALA A 150 -24.53 -0.69 -0.29
C ALA A 150 -25.02 -1.01 1.13
N CYS A 151 -25.27 0.03 1.93
CA CYS A 151 -25.95 -0.08 3.22
C CYS A 151 -27.28 -0.84 3.10
N PRO A 152 -27.52 -1.87 3.90
CA PRO A 152 -28.86 -2.33 4.20
C PRO A 152 -29.36 -1.66 5.48
N SER A 153 -30.56 -1.08 5.38
CA SER A 153 -31.34 -0.56 6.49
C SER A 153 -31.67 -1.65 7.50
N ALA A 154 -31.47 -1.28 8.76
CA ALA A 154 -32.09 -1.75 10.02
C ALA A 154 -32.77 -3.14 10.07
N THR A 155 -32.29 -4.02 10.91
CA THR A 155 -32.85 -4.47 12.20
C THR A 155 -32.10 -5.72 12.69
N THR A 156 -31.56 -5.66 13.83
CA THR A 156 -31.67 -6.49 15.02
C THR A 156 -30.34 -6.52 15.81
N GLU A 157 -30.48 -6.07 17.03
CA GLU A 157 -29.43 -5.98 18.05
C GLU A 157 -28.77 -7.32 18.38
N LYS A 158 -27.44 -7.32 18.42
CA LYS A 158 -26.68 -8.03 19.46
C LYS A 158 -25.39 -7.27 19.74
N SER A 159 -25.28 -6.86 20.99
CA SER A 159 -24.22 -6.11 21.62
C SER A 159 -22.85 -6.78 21.51
N TYR A 160 -21.87 -6.08 20.93
CA TYR A 160 -20.47 -6.15 21.34
C TYR A 160 -19.89 -4.74 21.30
N ALA A 161 -19.16 -4.37 22.34
CA ALA A 161 -18.64 -3.04 22.62
C ALA A 161 -17.67 -2.56 21.55
N PRO A 162 -17.61 -1.23 21.25
CA PRO A 162 -16.73 -0.68 20.23
C PRO A 162 -15.31 -0.55 20.77
N THR A 163 -14.38 -1.30 20.21
CA THR A 163 -12.96 -0.98 20.31
C THR A 163 -12.63 0.04 19.24
N SER A 164 -12.13 1.18 19.65
CA SER A 164 -11.65 2.31 18.87
C SER A 164 -10.82 1.87 17.64
N ALA A 165 -11.29 2.20 16.43
CA ALA A 165 -10.52 2.07 15.20
C ALA A 165 -9.44 3.17 15.16
N SER A 166 -8.31 2.92 15.80
CA SER A 166 -7.03 3.53 15.46
C SER A 166 -6.64 3.05 14.06
N SER A 167 -6.16 3.94 13.21
CA SER A 167 -5.57 3.59 11.91
C SER A 167 -4.61 2.41 12.06
N SER A 168 -5.01 1.23 11.58
CA SER A 168 -4.22 0.00 11.75
C SER A 168 -2.91 0.13 10.98
N PHE A 169 -1.78 -0.03 11.67
CA PHE A 169 -0.46 -0.07 11.02
C PHE A 169 -0.37 -1.25 10.04
N LEU A 170 -1.06 -2.35 10.34
CA LEU A 170 -1.18 -3.48 9.41
C LEU A 170 -1.81 -3.07 8.08
N GLY A 171 -2.93 -2.37 8.10
CA GLY A 171 -3.60 -1.92 6.88
C GLY A 171 -2.80 -0.89 6.08
N LYS A 172 -1.82 -0.19 6.70
CA LYS A 172 -0.97 0.80 6.04
C LYS A 172 0.31 0.21 5.44
N TYR A 173 0.89 -0.79 6.07
CA TYR A 173 2.23 -1.31 5.74
C TYR A 173 2.24 -2.80 5.39
N CYS A 174 1.10 -3.48 5.48
CA CYS A 174 0.99 -4.89 5.15
C CYS A 174 -0.20 -5.15 4.22
N VAL A 175 -0.06 -6.16 3.38
CA VAL A 175 -1.12 -6.69 2.52
C VAL A 175 -1.55 -8.04 3.07
N ASP A 176 -2.85 -8.27 3.25
CA ASP A 176 -3.36 -9.58 3.63
C ASP A 176 -3.43 -10.50 2.41
N LEU A 177 -2.48 -11.41 2.31
CA LEU A 177 -2.41 -12.37 1.19
C LEU A 177 -3.53 -13.39 1.22
N THR A 178 -4.09 -13.72 2.39
CA THR A 178 -5.22 -14.65 2.50
C THR A 178 -6.51 -14.01 2.00
N GLU A 179 -6.72 -12.73 2.23
CA GLU A 179 -7.84 -11.99 1.68
C GLU A 179 -7.70 -11.81 0.16
N ASP A 180 -6.51 -11.47 -0.32
CA ASP A 180 -6.22 -11.38 -1.76
C ASP A 180 -6.32 -12.75 -2.45
N ALA A 181 -5.93 -13.84 -1.79
CA ALA A 181 -6.05 -15.19 -2.32
C ALA A 181 -7.50 -15.61 -2.57
N ALA A 182 -8.42 -15.20 -1.70
CA ALA A 182 -9.85 -15.45 -1.87
C ALA A 182 -10.41 -14.79 -3.14
N ASN A 183 -9.82 -13.67 -3.56
CA ASN A 183 -10.35 -12.83 -4.63
C ASN A 183 -9.58 -12.92 -5.96
N LYS A 184 -8.27 -13.20 -5.96
CA LYS A 184 -7.41 -12.95 -7.13
C LYS A 184 -6.32 -13.99 -7.39
N LEU A 185 -5.92 -14.80 -6.40
CA LEU A 185 -4.76 -15.67 -6.55
C LEU A 185 -5.12 -17.02 -7.21
N HIS A 186 -4.21 -17.47 -8.03
CA HIS A 186 -4.28 -18.78 -8.66
C HIS A 186 -3.34 -19.76 -7.96
N PRO A 187 -3.63 -21.09 -8.00
CA PRO A 187 -2.76 -22.07 -7.39
C PRO A 187 -1.35 -22.01 -8.00
N VAL A 188 -0.35 -22.04 -7.15
CA VAL A 188 1.05 -22.19 -7.59
C VAL A 188 1.27 -23.65 -7.99
N ILE A 189 1.73 -23.87 -9.20
CA ILE A 189 1.87 -25.20 -9.79
C ILE A 189 3.29 -25.72 -9.56
N ASN A 190 3.39 -27.02 -9.25
CA ASN A 190 4.65 -27.76 -9.10
C ASN A 190 5.59 -27.26 -7.99
N ARG A 191 5.04 -26.80 -6.88
CA ARG A 191 5.77 -26.46 -5.64
C ARG A 191 5.20 -27.20 -4.42
N ASP A 192 4.50 -28.30 -4.64
CA ASP A 192 3.83 -29.05 -3.56
C ASP A 192 4.82 -29.58 -2.51
N ARG A 193 6.04 -29.91 -2.91
CA ARG A 193 7.08 -30.38 -2.00
C ARG A 193 7.55 -29.25 -1.08
N GLU A 194 7.87 -28.11 -1.66
CA GLU A 194 8.32 -26.93 -0.92
C GLU A 194 7.21 -26.40 0.00
N ASN A 195 5.96 -26.35 -0.48
CA ASN A 195 4.80 -25.97 0.35
C ASN A 195 4.62 -26.92 1.55
N ARG A 196 4.72 -28.22 1.35
CA ARG A 196 4.67 -29.19 2.47
C ARG A 196 5.77 -28.92 3.48
N MET A 197 7.00 -28.69 3.05
CA MET A 197 8.12 -28.37 3.95
C MET A 197 7.84 -27.09 4.75
N VAL A 198 7.29 -26.04 4.11
CA VAL A 198 6.87 -24.82 4.81
C VAL A 198 5.83 -25.15 5.88
N MET A 199 4.78 -25.90 5.55
CA MET A 199 3.73 -26.29 6.50
C MET A 199 4.27 -27.13 7.66
N GLU A 200 5.17 -28.09 7.39
CA GLU A 200 5.79 -28.92 8.42
C GLU A 200 6.60 -28.08 9.40
N ILE A 201 7.35 -27.10 8.91
CA ILE A 201 8.14 -26.19 9.76
C ILE A 201 7.20 -25.28 10.58
N LEU A 202 6.16 -24.71 9.96
CA LEU A 202 5.18 -23.86 10.66
C LEU A 202 4.45 -24.62 11.78
N GLY A 203 4.25 -25.93 11.63
CA GLY A 203 3.69 -26.81 12.65
C GLY A 203 4.68 -27.24 13.75
N SER A 204 5.97 -26.87 13.64
CA SER A 204 6.99 -27.25 14.61
C SER A 204 6.90 -26.43 15.90
N ARG A 205 7.03 -27.11 17.06
CA ARG A 205 7.01 -26.44 18.37
C ARG A 205 8.27 -25.65 18.68
N SER A 206 9.39 -25.94 18.04
CA SER A 206 10.70 -25.38 18.42
C SER A 206 11.20 -24.28 17.51
N LYS A 207 10.82 -24.31 16.23
CA LYS A 207 11.21 -23.33 15.21
C LYS A 207 10.06 -23.21 14.22
N SER A 208 9.16 -22.29 14.45
CA SER A 208 8.00 -22.03 13.60
C SER A 208 8.28 -20.98 12.50
N ASN A 209 9.53 -20.50 12.38
CA ASN A 209 9.88 -19.50 11.35
C ASN A 209 10.59 -20.16 10.17
N VAL A 210 10.22 -19.73 8.97
CA VAL A 210 10.74 -20.25 7.70
C VAL A 210 11.56 -19.19 7.00
N LEU A 211 12.74 -19.58 6.50
CA LEU A 211 13.53 -18.75 5.62
C LEU A 211 13.64 -19.41 4.24
N ILE A 212 13.00 -18.82 3.25
CA ILE A 212 13.02 -19.29 1.86
C ILE A 212 14.23 -18.67 1.16
N VAL A 213 15.17 -19.50 0.75
CA VAL A 213 16.41 -19.07 0.11
C VAL A 213 16.50 -19.63 -1.29
N GLY A 214 16.84 -18.82 -2.28
CA GLY A 214 16.97 -19.24 -3.67
C GLY A 214 17.37 -18.10 -4.58
N ASP A 215 17.79 -18.39 -5.80
CA ASP A 215 18.19 -17.38 -6.77
C ASP A 215 17.08 -16.39 -7.10
N ALA A 216 17.42 -15.26 -7.70
CA ALA A 216 16.43 -14.29 -8.15
C ALA A 216 15.51 -14.92 -9.22
N GLY A 217 14.20 -14.70 -9.12
CA GLY A 217 13.24 -15.19 -10.11
C GLY A 217 12.80 -16.65 -9.99
N VAL A 218 13.33 -17.45 -9.04
CA VAL A 218 12.93 -18.87 -8.89
C VAL A 218 11.52 -19.08 -8.32
N GLY A 219 10.82 -18.00 -7.92
CA GLY A 219 9.43 -18.06 -7.45
C GLY A 219 9.29 -18.19 -5.93
N LYS A 220 10.19 -17.59 -5.14
CA LYS A 220 10.10 -17.54 -3.65
C LYS A 220 8.82 -16.89 -3.17
N THR A 221 8.51 -15.70 -3.68
CA THR A 221 7.29 -14.97 -3.36
C THR A 221 6.04 -15.74 -3.80
N ALA A 222 6.08 -16.36 -5.00
CA ALA A 222 4.99 -17.19 -5.49
C ALA A 222 4.68 -18.38 -4.57
N LEU A 223 5.71 -18.97 -3.94
CA LEU A 223 5.53 -20.07 -2.99
C LEU A 223 4.65 -19.64 -1.81
N VAL A 224 4.86 -18.43 -1.27
CA VAL A 224 4.05 -17.91 -0.15
C VAL A 224 2.62 -17.58 -0.59
N TYR A 225 2.45 -17.05 -1.80
CA TYR A 225 1.13 -16.83 -2.38
C TYR A 225 0.39 -18.17 -2.59
N GLY A 226 1.11 -19.22 -2.97
CA GLY A 226 0.57 -20.59 -3.05
C GLY A 226 0.10 -21.09 -1.69
N LEU A 227 0.87 -20.87 -0.63
CA LEU A 227 0.49 -21.21 0.74
C LEU A 227 -0.80 -20.48 1.16
N ALA A 228 -0.89 -19.16 0.91
CA ALA A 228 -2.08 -18.39 1.20
C ALA A 228 -3.32 -18.93 0.46
N TRP A 229 -3.16 -19.33 -0.81
CA TRP A 229 -4.22 -19.95 -1.58
C TRP A 229 -4.64 -21.32 -1.02
N GLU A 230 -3.68 -22.16 -0.57
CA GLU A 230 -3.97 -23.46 0.04
C GLU A 230 -4.70 -23.29 1.37
N ILE A 231 -4.38 -22.27 2.18
CA ILE A 231 -5.10 -21.90 3.42
C ILE A 231 -6.56 -21.59 3.10
N VAL A 232 -6.82 -20.68 2.17
CA VAL A 232 -8.18 -20.26 1.78
C VAL A 232 -8.96 -21.42 1.15
N SER A 233 -8.27 -22.30 0.44
CA SER A 233 -8.87 -23.50 -0.19
C SER A 233 -9.07 -24.65 0.78
N HIS A 234 -8.77 -24.50 2.07
CA HIS A 234 -8.82 -25.55 3.12
C HIS A 234 -8.01 -26.79 2.74
N LYS A 235 -6.87 -26.63 2.08
CA LYS A 235 -5.93 -27.68 1.68
C LYS A 235 -4.71 -27.78 2.58
N VAL A 236 -4.84 -27.31 3.80
CA VAL A 236 -3.78 -27.22 4.81
C VAL A 236 -4.14 -28.07 6.04
N PRO A 237 -3.16 -28.43 6.87
CA PRO A 237 -3.43 -29.04 8.17
C PRO A 237 -4.27 -28.12 9.07
N SER A 238 -5.05 -28.70 9.98
CA SER A 238 -6.02 -27.98 10.84
C SER A 238 -5.44 -26.81 11.63
N PHE A 239 -4.16 -26.84 11.99
CA PHE A 239 -3.51 -25.75 12.69
C PHE A 239 -3.26 -24.51 11.83
N LEU A 240 -3.41 -24.62 10.50
CA LEU A 240 -3.27 -23.50 9.55
C LEU A 240 -4.61 -23.05 8.95
N GLU A 241 -5.73 -23.74 9.20
CA GLU A 241 -7.01 -23.46 8.53
C GLU A 241 -7.54 -22.03 8.76
N GLU A 242 -7.28 -21.43 9.92
CA GLU A 242 -7.71 -20.07 10.27
C GLU A 242 -6.54 -19.07 10.27
N THR A 243 -5.44 -19.43 9.62
CA THR A 243 -4.24 -18.60 9.59
C THR A 243 -4.38 -17.47 8.58
N ARG A 244 -3.97 -16.27 8.96
CA ARG A 244 -3.85 -15.10 8.07
C ARG A 244 -2.39 -14.82 7.75
N VAL A 245 -2.08 -14.61 6.50
CA VAL A 245 -0.72 -14.30 6.03
C VAL A 245 -0.65 -12.84 5.61
N PHE A 246 0.19 -12.07 6.28
CA PHE A 246 0.39 -10.64 6.00
C PHE A 246 1.75 -10.42 5.36
N GLU A 247 1.79 -9.86 4.16
CA GLU A 247 3.02 -9.45 3.49
C GLU A 247 3.42 -8.04 3.92
N LEU A 248 4.64 -7.87 4.41
CA LEU A 248 5.19 -6.56 4.77
C LEU A 248 5.65 -5.82 3.51
N ASP A 249 5.11 -4.63 3.28
CA ASP A 249 5.61 -3.73 2.25
C ASP A 249 6.86 -2.97 2.76
N ASN A 250 8.02 -3.50 2.40
CA ASN A 250 9.31 -2.91 2.77
C ASN A 250 9.48 -1.50 2.20
N ALA A 251 8.94 -1.22 1.01
CA ALA A 251 9.04 0.09 0.37
C ALA A 251 8.24 1.13 1.15
N SER A 252 6.99 0.83 1.50
CA SER A 252 6.14 1.70 2.31
C SER A 252 6.67 1.88 3.74
N LEU A 253 7.28 0.83 4.32
CA LEU A 253 7.88 0.89 5.65
C LEU A 253 9.02 1.91 5.71
N ILE A 254 9.86 1.97 4.67
CA ILE A 254 11.04 2.82 4.58
C ILE A 254 10.69 4.21 4.05
N ALA A 255 9.70 4.31 3.16
CA ALA A 255 9.31 5.56 2.54
C ALA A 255 8.92 6.63 3.58
N GLY A 256 9.46 7.84 3.38
CA GLY A 256 9.15 8.99 4.24
C GLY A 256 9.70 8.92 5.66
N ALA A 257 10.54 7.94 6.00
CA ALA A 257 11.21 7.92 7.31
C ALA A 257 12.23 9.07 7.37
N THR A 258 11.97 10.05 8.23
CA THR A 258 12.76 11.29 8.32
C THR A 258 13.80 11.25 9.44
N TYR A 259 13.62 10.41 10.44
CA TYR A 259 14.55 10.28 11.58
C TYR A 259 14.92 8.82 11.88
N LYS A 260 16.09 8.67 12.46
CA LYS A 260 16.61 7.37 12.87
C LYS A 260 15.73 6.81 13.98
N GLY A 261 15.10 5.65 13.74
CA GLY A 261 14.16 5.01 14.67
C GLY A 261 12.70 5.01 14.21
N GLU A 262 12.33 5.80 13.22
CA GLU A 262 10.94 5.81 12.72
C GLU A 262 10.55 4.47 12.11
N ILE A 263 11.44 3.84 11.34
CA ILE A 263 11.25 2.49 10.79
C ILE A 263 11.08 1.46 11.93
N GLU A 264 11.87 1.60 12.99
CA GLU A 264 11.77 0.75 14.18
C GLU A 264 10.41 0.87 14.85
N ASP A 265 9.91 2.09 15.01
CA ASP A 265 8.62 2.34 15.67
C ASP A 265 7.46 1.86 14.81
N ARG A 266 7.52 2.07 13.48
CA ARG A 266 6.54 1.53 12.54
C ARG A 266 6.49 0.00 12.63
N LEU A 267 7.65 -0.67 12.57
CA LEU A 267 7.76 -2.12 12.67
C LEU A 267 7.24 -2.64 14.01
N LYS A 268 7.59 -2.00 15.15
CA LYS A 268 7.07 -2.38 16.47
C LYS A 268 5.55 -2.31 16.54
N ASN A 269 4.95 -1.27 15.96
CA ASN A 269 3.50 -1.13 15.96
C ASN A 269 2.82 -2.21 15.10
N ILE A 270 3.38 -2.52 13.92
CA ILE A 270 2.92 -3.62 13.06
C ILE A 270 2.98 -4.95 13.83
N LEU A 271 4.11 -5.27 14.47
CA LEU A 271 4.29 -6.51 15.21
C LEU A 271 3.37 -6.60 16.43
N LYS A 272 3.07 -5.47 17.08
CA LYS A 272 2.11 -5.39 18.18
C LYS A 272 0.68 -5.66 17.70
N GLU A 273 0.29 -5.14 16.55
CA GLU A 273 -1.03 -5.41 15.97
C GLU A 273 -1.17 -6.86 15.51
N LEU A 274 -0.12 -7.44 14.89
CA LEU A 274 -0.10 -8.85 14.48
C LEU A 274 -0.31 -9.81 15.65
N ARG A 275 0.25 -9.51 16.84
CA ARG A 275 0.04 -10.33 18.04
C ARG A 275 -1.40 -10.37 18.54
N ASN A 276 -2.21 -9.38 18.17
CA ASN A 276 -3.63 -9.35 18.53
C ASN A 276 -4.51 -10.18 17.57
N ILE A 277 -3.91 -10.73 16.52
CA ILE A 277 -4.58 -11.60 15.55
C ILE A 277 -4.15 -13.03 15.81
N ASP A 278 -5.13 -13.87 16.13
CA ASP A 278 -4.86 -15.29 16.31
C ASP A 278 -4.36 -15.91 15.00
N ASN A 279 -3.30 -16.72 15.10
CA ASN A 279 -2.70 -17.43 13.98
C ASN A 279 -2.24 -16.51 12.80
N ALA A 280 -1.61 -15.36 13.11
CA ALA A 280 -1.03 -14.50 12.09
C ALA A 280 0.39 -14.93 11.70
N ILE A 281 0.68 -14.94 10.42
CA ILE A 281 2.01 -15.13 9.85
C ILE A 281 2.44 -13.84 9.15
N LEU A 282 3.63 -13.35 9.47
CA LEU A 282 4.25 -12.22 8.78
C LEU A 282 5.17 -12.73 7.67
N PHE A 283 4.87 -12.40 6.43
CA PHE A 283 5.75 -12.63 5.32
C PHE A 283 6.59 -11.38 5.02
N ILE A 284 7.90 -11.55 4.92
CA ILE A 284 8.85 -10.48 4.60
C ILE A 284 9.65 -10.91 3.37
N ASP A 285 9.29 -10.36 2.22
CA ASP A 285 10.10 -10.54 1.03
C ASP A 285 11.39 -9.69 1.13
N GLU A 286 12.48 -10.19 0.57
CA GLU A 286 13.80 -9.57 0.69
C GLU A 286 14.17 -9.16 2.13
N ILE A 287 13.96 -10.06 3.09
CA ILE A 287 14.16 -9.82 4.53
C ILE A 287 15.56 -9.27 4.85
N HIS A 288 16.56 -9.51 4.01
CA HIS A 288 17.91 -8.99 4.13
C HIS A 288 17.96 -7.45 4.12
N VAL A 289 17.01 -6.78 3.46
CA VAL A 289 16.91 -5.31 3.42
C VAL A 289 16.73 -4.74 4.82
N LEU A 290 15.93 -5.40 5.67
CA LEU A 290 15.71 -4.97 7.06
C LEU A 290 16.90 -5.28 7.98
N LEU A 291 17.74 -6.25 7.60
CA LEU A 291 18.89 -6.72 8.39
C LEU A 291 20.20 -6.07 7.99
N ASP A 292 20.28 -5.43 6.82
CA ASP A 292 21.51 -4.80 6.35
C ASP A 292 21.82 -3.50 7.11
N ASN A 293 22.83 -3.59 7.96
CA ASN A 293 23.31 -2.47 8.77
C ASN A 293 23.93 -1.33 7.94
N ARG A 294 24.30 -1.57 6.68
CA ARG A 294 24.97 -0.61 5.80
C ARG A 294 24.02 0.44 5.24
N GLN A 295 22.74 0.11 5.14
CA GLN A 295 21.71 0.99 4.60
C GLN A 295 21.04 1.90 5.65
N GLY A 296 21.56 1.97 6.88
CA GLY A 296 21.00 2.81 7.94
C GLY A 296 19.81 2.18 8.70
N ASN A 297 19.39 0.98 8.33
CA ASN A 297 18.24 0.25 8.90
C ASN A 297 18.61 -0.57 10.16
N THR A 298 19.69 -0.20 10.86
CA THR A 298 20.26 -0.95 12.00
C THR A 298 19.25 -1.31 13.09
N GLY A 299 18.20 -0.53 13.23
CA GLY A 299 17.21 -0.72 14.28
C GLY A 299 16.12 -1.72 13.96
N ALA A 300 15.62 -1.75 12.72
CA ALA A 300 14.56 -2.67 12.30
C ALA A 300 14.97 -4.14 12.48
N GLY A 301 16.21 -4.49 12.10
CA GLY A 301 16.76 -5.82 12.33
C GLY A 301 16.82 -6.22 13.80
N ASN A 302 17.16 -5.28 14.69
CA ASN A 302 17.21 -5.54 16.14
C ASN A 302 15.79 -5.71 16.72
N VAL A 303 14.83 -4.94 16.26
CA VAL A 303 13.42 -5.11 16.64
C VAL A 303 12.95 -6.51 16.25
N LEU A 304 13.16 -6.92 14.99
CA LEU A 304 12.75 -8.24 14.51
C LEU A 304 13.43 -9.38 15.30
N LYS A 305 14.73 -9.25 15.61
CA LYS A 305 15.47 -10.21 16.45
C LYS A 305 14.88 -10.34 17.85
N SER A 306 14.54 -9.20 18.47
CA SER A 306 13.92 -9.18 19.79
C SER A 306 12.56 -9.90 19.76
N GLU A 307 11.73 -9.57 18.79
CA GLU A 307 10.37 -10.13 18.67
C GLU A 307 10.38 -11.64 18.40
N LEU A 308 11.25 -12.10 17.50
CA LEU A 308 11.46 -13.53 17.24
C LEU A 308 11.98 -14.30 18.48
N SER A 309 12.53 -13.60 19.47
CA SER A 309 13.02 -14.24 20.72
C SER A 309 11.89 -14.56 21.68
N HIS A 310 10.76 -13.86 21.61
CA HIS A 310 9.62 -14.07 22.48
C HIS A 310 8.75 -15.28 22.05
N GLY A 311 8.87 -15.70 20.78
CA GLY A 311 8.17 -16.89 20.27
C GLY A 311 6.69 -16.69 19.93
N ASP A 312 6.18 -15.47 20.09
CA ASP A 312 4.76 -15.14 19.85
C ASP A 312 4.47 -14.73 18.42
N LEU A 313 5.48 -14.71 17.57
CA LEU A 313 5.38 -14.29 16.17
C LEU A 313 5.91 -15.38 15.25
N THR A 314 5.13 -15.72 14.24
CA THR A 314 5.57 -16.60 13.16
C THR A 314 5.91 -15.77 11.93
N VAL A 315 7.14 -15.98 11.42
CA VAL A 315 7.67 -15.21 10.27
C VAL A 315 8.10 -16.14 9.15
N ILE A 316 7.72 -15.80 7.93
CA ILE A 316 8.28 -16.36 6.70
C ILE A 316 9.15 -15.26 6.07
N GLY A 317 10.44 -15.49 5.92
CA GLY A 317 11.35 -14.60 5.22
C GLY A 317 11.72 -15.17 3.85
N ALA A 318 11.93 -14.31 2.86
CA ALA A 318 12.51 -14.71 1.57
C ALA A 318 13.77 -13.88 1.30
N THR A 319 14.78 -14.52 0.69
CA THR A 319 16.05 -13.87 0.34
C THR A 319 16.78 -14.63 -0.77
N THR A 320 17.80 -14.01 -1.36
CA THR A 320 18.70 -14.70 -2.30
C THR A 320 19.78 -15.52 -1.56
N ILE A 321 20.39 -16.47 -2.27
CA ILE A 321 21.49 -17.29 -1.69
C ILE A 321 22.66 -16.41 -1.30
N ASP A 322 23.01 -15.44 -2.11
CA ASP A 322 24.14 -14.54 -1.85
C ASP A 322 23.91 -13.65 -0.65
N GLU A 323 22.72 -13.07 -0.51
CA GLU A 323 22.38 -12.22 0.61
C GLU A 323 22.20 -13.01 1.92
N TYR A 324 21.69 -14.25 1.82
CA TYR A 324 21.66 -15.17 2.95
C TYR A 324 23.06 -15.40 3.53
N ARG A 325 24.03 -15.76 2.68
CA ARG A 325 25.42 -16.03 3.10
C ARG A 325 26.14 -14.79 3.64
N LYS A 326 25.85 -13.61 3.07
CA LYS A 326 26.54 -12.36 3.46
C LYS A 326 25.97 -11.72 4.72
N ILE A 327 24.66 -11.80 4.92
CA ILE A 327 23.96 -10.99 5.94
C ILE A 327 23.34 -11.86 7.04
N ILE A 328 22.68 -12.97 6.68
CA ILE A 328 21.85 -13.74 7.62
C ILE A 328 22.63 -14.86 8.28
N GLU A 329 23.37 -15.64 7.51
CA GLU A 329 24.12 -16.80 8.01
C GLU A 329 25.16 -16.40 9.08
N PRO A 330 25.92 -15.28 8.95
CA PRO A 330 26.86 -14.84 9.96
C PRO A 330 26.20 -14.37 11.26
N ASP A 331 24.91 -13.99 11.20
CA ASP A 331 24.15 -13.56 12.36
C ASP A 331 23.52 -14.77 13.08
N HIS A 332 24.31 -15.42 13.93
CA HIS A 332 23.85 -16.60 14.67
C HIS A 332 22.62 -16.36 15.55
N ALA A 333 22.38 -15.13 15.99
CA ALA A 333 21.20 -14.81 16.79
C ALA A 333 19.92 -14.86 15.96
N PHE A 334 20.02 -14.54 14.68
CA PHE A 334 18.90 -14.58 13.74
C PHE A 334 18.77 -15.96 13.07
N SER A 335 19.87 -16.50 12.49
CA SER A 335 19.84 -17.71 11.67
C SER A 335 19.32 -18.94 12.43
N ARG A 336 19.63 -19.09 13.74
CA ARG A 336 19.15 -20.23 14.55
C ARG A 336 17.63 -20.22 14.84
N ARG A 337 16.93 -19.13 14.53
CA ARG A 337 15.49 -19.00 14.75
C ARG A 337 14.67 -19.38 13.53
N PHE A 338 15.32 -19.52 12.41
CA PHE A 338 14.69 -19.91 11.16
C PHE A 338 15.10 -21.33 10.75
N GLU A 339 14.18 -22.05 10.17
CA GLU A 339 14.48 -23.23 9.36
C GLU A 339 14.61 -22.79 7.90
N VAL A 340 15.71 -23.19 7.25
CA VAL A 340 16.02 -22.76 5.89
C VAL A 340 15.47 -23.74 4.87
N ILE A 341 14.67 -23.26 3.94
CA ILE A 341 14.20 -23.99 2.77
C ILE A 341 14.90 -23.43 1.54
N GLN A 342 15.63 -24.27 0.84
CA GLN A 342 16.26 -23.90 -0.42
C GLN A 342 15.29 -24.19 -1.59
N VAL A 343 14.95 -23.13 -2.34
CA VAL A 343 14.16 -23.20 -3.56
C VAL A 343 15.08 -23.10 -4.76
N SER A 344 15.13 -24.15 -5.55
CA SER A 344 15.90 -24.20 -6.80
C SER A 344 15.04 -23.94 -8.02
N GLU A 345 15.69 -23.69 -9.15
CA GLU A 345 14.99 -23.62 -10.44
C GLU A 345 14.19 -24.91 -10.70
N PRO A 346 12.97 -24.78 -11.28
CA PRO A 346 12.18 -25.95 -11.65
C PRO A 346 12.86 -26.75 -12.77
N ASP A 347 12.65 -28.04 -12.78
CA ASP A 347 13.06 -28.86 -13.90
C ASP A 347 12.24 -28.52 -15.17
N ILE A 348 12.71 -28.97 -16.34
CA ILE A 348 12.10 -28.63 -17.63
C ILE A 348 10.61 -29.01 -17.66
N LYS A 349 10.25 -30.17 -17.07
CA LYS A 349 8.86 -30.64 -17.06
C LYS A 349 7.97 -29.73 -16.21
N SER A 350 8.44 -29.40 -15.03
CA SER A 350 7.77 -28.47 -14.13
C SER A 350 7.64 -27.06 -14.73
N ALA A 351 8.70 -26.58 -15.39
CA ALA A 351 8.67 -25.29 -16.07
C ALA A 351 7.62 -25.26 -17.20
N ILE A 352 7.52 -26.30 -18.00
CA ILE A 352 6.49 -26.42 -19.06
C ILE A 352 5.09 -26.38 -18.45
N GLN A 353 4.84 -27.09 -17.34
CA GLN A 353 3.54 -27.09 -16.67
C GLN A 353 3.18 -25.72 -16.10
N MET A 354 4.16 -25.01 -15.50
CA MET A 354 3.98 -23.63 -15.03
C MET A 354 3.61 -22.70 -16.20
N LEU A 355 4.31 -22.80 -17.34
CA LEU A 355 4.03 -22.01 -18.53
C LEU A 355 2.63 -22.29 -19.10
N HIS A 356 2.19 -23.55 -19.13
CA HIS A 356 0.85 -23.89 -19.59
C HIS A 356 -0.25 -23.30 -18.69
N SER A 357 -0.02 -23.24 -17.40
CA SER A 357 -0.96 -22.61 -16.46
C SER A 357 -1.09 -21.11 -16.69
N VAL A 358 0.06 -20.44 -16.83
CA VAL A 358 0.12 -19.00 -17.13
C VAL A 358 -0.47 -18.72 -18.52
N GLN A 359 -0.18 -19.55 -19.52
CA GLN A 359 -0.73 -19.43 -20.87
C GLN A 359 -2.25 -19.37 -20.87
N LYS A 360 -2.91 -20.24 -20.10
CA LYS A 360 -4.38 -20.26 -20.01
C LYS A 360 -4.93 -18.94 -19.52
N GLN A 361 -4.33 -18.35 -18.49
CA GLN A 361 -4.75 -17.06 -17.94
C GLN A 361 -4.61 -15.93 -18.97
N TYR A 362 -3.48 -15.89 -19.71
CA TYR A 362 -3.26 -14.90 -20.76
C TYR A 362 -4.23 -15.07 -21.93
N VAL A 363 -4.54 -16.32 -22.33
CA VAL A 363 -5.54 -16.60 -23.37
C VAL A 363 -6.92 -16.11 -22.95
N ASP A 364 -7.32 -16.39 -21.71
CA ASP A 364 -8.65 -16.01 -21.19
C ASP A 364 -8.77 -14.49 -21.01
N TYR A 365 -7.70 -13.83 -20.57
CA TYR A 365 -7.69 -12.38 -20.34
C TYR A 365 -7.59 -11.56 -21.63
N HIS A 366 -6.70 -11.96 -22.56
CA HIS A 366 -6.43 -11.21 -23.78
C HIS A 366 -7.24 -11.71 -24.98
N HIS A 367 -8.02 -12.79 -24.83
CA HIS A 367 -8.78 -13.42 -25.92
C HIS A 367 -7.93 -13.75 -27.16
N VAL A 368 -6.65 -14.13 -26.93
CA VAL A 368 -5.68 -14.50 -27.98
C VAL A 368 -5.34 -15.97 -27.93
N ARG A 369 -4.93 -16.53 -29.05
CA ARG A 369 -4.40 -17.89 -29.12
C ARG A 369 -2.88 -17.84 -29.03
N ILE A 370 -2.29 -18.50 -28.04
CA ILE A 370 -0.85 -18.66 -27.91
C ILE A 370 -0.53 -20.08 -28.38
N SER A 371 0.32 -20.17 -29.42
CA SER A 371 0.74 -21.45 -30.03
C SER A 371 1.93 -22.08 -29.31
#